data_c17fd2e547e3045a712d80b521435d38
#
_entry.id   c17fd2e547e3045a712d80b521435d38
#
_cell.length_a   1.000
_cell.length_b   1.000
_cell.length_c   1.000
_cell.angle_alpha   90.00
_cell.angle_beta   90.00
_cell.angle_gamma   90.00
#
_symmetry.space_group_name_H-M   'P 1'
#
loop_
_entity.id
_entity.type
_entity.pdbx_description
1 polymer ?
#
loop_
_entity_poly.entity_id
_entity_poly.type
_entity_poly.pdbx_seq_one_letter_code
_entity_poly.pdbx_strand_id
1 'polypeptide(L)'
;LLPARTRLNEYEVLEPLGMPVLDAWHPAVRGAARPVLVEALGRAATIDEAVSMRTVAIERAGFRAQVPRVPRLSLVFRSTAGIKERVPLAHAGDAARRDDLVLSPNVLLRPIVERRILPTVAYVGGPGEMAYFAQVGAVADAIAAVLKG
;
A
#
# COMPACT_ATOMS: atom_id res chain seq x y z
N LEU A 1 -13.10 5.69 4.74
CA LEU A 1 -13.28 5.72 6.19
C LEU A 1 -14.33 4.67 6.55
N LEU A 2 -13.91 3.53 7.10
CA LEU A 2 -14.85 2.67 7.81
C LEU A 2 -15.39 3.47 9.00
N PRO A 3 -16.71 3.46 9.25
CA PRO A 3 -17.28 4.16 10.40
C PRO A 3 -16.62 3.66 11.68
N ALA A 4 -16.44 4.54 12.66
CA ALA A 4 -15.80 4.24 13.95
C ALA A 4 -16.34 2.98 14.64
N ARG A 5 -17.62 2.65 14.40
CA ARG A 5 -18.28 1.43 14.89
C ARG A 5 -17.67 0.13 14.37
N THR A 6 -17.18 0.09 13.10
CA THR A 6 -16.60 -1.14 12.55
C THR A 6 -15.23 -1.45 13.17
N ARG A 7 -14.48 -0.41 13.58
CA ARG A 7 -13.21 -0.61 14.30
C ARG A 7 -13.39 -1.13 15.72
N LEU A 8 -14.42 -0.67 16.42
CA LEU A 8 -14.76 -1.17 17.75
C LEU A 8 -15.09 -2.67 17.70
N ASN A 9 -15.84 -3.12 16.69
CA ASN A 9 -16.20 -4.53 16.55
C ASN A 9 -14.97 -5.43 16.28
N GLU A 10 -13.96 -4.96 15.54
CA GLU A 10 -12.73 -5.73 15.33
C GLU A 10 -11.95 -5.89 16.62
N TYR A 11 -11.78 -4.84 17.43
CA TYR A 11 -11.14 -4.91 18.73
C TYR A 11 -11.92 -5.80 19.69
N GLU A 12 -13.25 -5.66 19.75
CA GLU A 12 -14.11 -6.45 20.63
C GLU A 12 -14.09 -7.95 20.35
N VAL A 13 -13.85 -8.35 19.09
CA VAL A 13 -13.82 -9.77 18.69
C VAL A 13 -12.41 -10.36 18.77
N LEU A 14 -11.39 -9.63 18.34
CA LEU A 14 -10.04 -10.16 18.18
C LEU A 14 -9.21 -10.09 19.45
N GLU A 15 -9.36 -9.02 20.23
CA GLU A 15 -8.62 -8.85 21.50
C GLU A 15 -8.90 -9.95 22.52
N PRO A 16 -10.17 -10.37 22.76
CA PRO A 16 -10.47 -11.50 23.66
C PRO A 16 -9.90 -12.84 23.20
N LEU A 17 -9.58 -12.97 21.88
CA LEU A 17 -8.94 -14.16 21.32
C LEU A 17 -7.41 -14.11 21.44
N GLY A 18 -6.86 -13.07 22.07
CA GLY A 18 -5.40 -12.88 22.16
C GLY A 18 -4.75 -12.51 20.84
N MET A 19 -5.51 -12.07 19.85
CA MET A 19 -5.01 -11.65 18.55
C MET A 19 -4.65 -10.16 18.58
N PRO A 20 -3.38 -9.78 18.32
CA PRO A 20 -3.02 -8.37 18.27
C PRO A 20 -3.65 -7.69 17.05
N VAL A 21 -4.21 -6.52 17.27
CA VAL A 21 -4.81 -5.69 16.23
C VAL A 21 -3.87 -4.53 15.91
N LEU A 22 -3.44 -4.42 14.65
CA LEU A 22 -2.59 -3.33 14.18
C LEU A 22 -3.46 -2.18 13.64
N ASP A 23 -3.56 -1.09 14.40
CA ASP A 23 -4.22 0.12 13.93
C ASP A 23 -3.28 0.90 12.99
N ALA A 24 -3.58 0.89 11.69
CA ALA A 24 -2.83 1.63 10.67
C ALA A 24 -2.84 3.16 10.88
N TRP A 25 -3.73 3.68 11.72
CA TRP A 25 -3.81 5.11 12.05
C TRP A 25 -3.03 5.47 13.31
N HIS A 26 -2.61 4.49 14.09
CA HIS A 26 -1.79 4.73 15.28
C HIS A 26 -0.48 5.45 14.90
N PRO A 27 -0.07 6.51 15.61
CA PRO A 27 1.12 7.31 15.26
C PRO A 27 2.40 6.48 15.10
N ALA A 28 2.63 5.50 15.97
CA ALA A 28 3.80 4.63 15.90
C ALA A 28 3.82 3.76 14.63
N VAL A 29 2.65 3.22 14.22
CA VAL A 29 2.52 2.43 12.99
C VAL A 29 2.74 3.30 11.77
N ARG A 30 2.18 4.52 11.76
CA ARG A 30 2.42 5.50 10.70
C ARG A 30 3.88 5.92 10.62
N GLY A 31 4.54 6.14 11.76
CA GLY A 31 5.96 6.43 11.82
C GLY A 31 6.81 5.30 11.24
N ALA A 32 6.52 4.04 11.60
CA ALA A 32 7.20 2.86 11.06
C ALA A 32 6.95 2.65 9.55
N ALA A 33 5.76 2.99 9.07
CA ALA A 33 5.39 2.87 7.65
C ALA A 33 6.02 3.95 6.76
N ARG A 34 6.31 5.14 7.32
CA ARG A 34 6.77 6.30 6.56
C ARG A 34 8.01 6.04 5.69
N PRO A 35 9.10 5.42 6.16
CA PRO A 35 10.27 5.16 5.32
C PRO A 35 9.93 4.35 4.08
N VAL A 36 9.05 3.36 4.19
CA VAL A 36 8.60 2.52 3.06
C VAL A 36 7.79 3.36 2.05
N LEU A 37 6.94 4.27 2.54
CA LEU A 37 6.13 5.15 1.69
C LEU A 37 7.00 6.19 0.97
N VAL A 38 8.02 6.72 1.63
CA VAL A 38 9.00 7.63 1.03
C VAL A 38 9.81 6.90 -0.04
N GLU A 39 10.26 5.67 0.22
CA GLU A 39 10.92 4.81 -0.77
C GLU A 39 10.02 4.57 -1.99
N ALA A 40 8.75 4.23 -1.77
CA ALA A 40 7.78 4.02 -2.83
C ALA A 40 7.51 5.29 -3.66
N LEU A 41 7.51 6.47 -3.04
CA LEU A 41 7.42 7.75 -3.75
C LEU A 41 8.67 8.02 -4.59
N GLY A 42 9.86 7.73 -4.08
CA GLY A 42 11.11 7.88 -4.82
C GLY A 42 11.18 6.98 -6.07
N ARG A 43 10.39 5.90 -6.09
CA ARG A 43 10.32 4.92 -7.19
C ARG A 43 8.96 4.90 -7.88
N ALA A 44 8.16 5.93 -7.71
CA ALA A 44 6.76 5.93 -8.13
C ALA A 44 6.58 5.65 -9.63
N ALA A 45 7.47 6.15 -10.49
CA ALA A 45 7.42 5.88 -11.93
C ALA A 45 7.72 4.40 -12.26
N THR A 46 8.76 3.83 -11.66
CA THR A 46 9.12 2.41 -11.84
C THR A 46 8.01 1.47 -11.36
N ILE A 47 7.40 1.81 -10.23
CA ILE A 47 6.27 1.06 -9.68
C ILE A 47 5.05 1.15 -10.62
N ASP A 48 4.74 2.34 -11.13
CA ASP A 48 3.63 2.54 -12.07
C ASP A 48 3.82 1.73 -13.36
N GLU A 49 5.04 1.70 -13.90
CA GLU A 49 5.40 0.89 -15.07
C GLU A 49 5.24 -0.61 -14.78
N ALA A 50 5.79 -1.10 -13.66
CA ALA A 50 5.69 -2.50 -13.28
C ALA A 50 4.24 -2.96 -13.10
N VAL A 51 3.39 -2.14 -12.46
CA VAL A 51 1.95 -2.41 -12.31
C VAL A 51 1.26 -2.39 -13.68
N SER A 52 1.61 -1.47 -14.57
CA SER A 52 1.09 -1.39 -15.93
C SER A 52 1.39 -2.66 -16.72
N MET A 53 2.67 -3.09 -16.73
CA MET A 53 3.10 -4.31 -17.42
C MET A 53 2.39 -5.56 -16.84
N ARG A 54 2.27 -5.65 -15.53
CA ARG A 54 1.56 -6.77 -14.87
C ARG A 54 0.08 -6.76 -15.19
N THR A 55 -0.57 -5.61 -15.24
CA THR A 55 -1.98 -5.48 -15.63
C THR A 55 -2.20 -6.00 -17.04
N VAL A 56 -1.37 -5.58 -18.01
CA VAL A 56 -1.43 -6.08 -19.39
C VAL A 56 -1.19 -7.60 -19.46
N ALA A 57 -0.26 -8.14 -18.68
CA ALA A 57 0.01 -9.58 -18.64
C ALA A 57 -1.20 -10.38 -18.11
N ILE A 58 -1.86 -9.88 -17.05
CA ILE A 58 -3.08 -10.48 -16.48
C ILE A 58 -4.21 -10.48 -17.53
N GLU A 59 -4.41 -9.39 -18.23
CA GLU A 59 -5.45 -9.25 -19.27
C GLU A 59 -5.17 -10.13 -20.48
N ARG A 60 -3.91 -10.23 -20.93
CA ARG A 60 -3.52 -11.16 -22.01
C ARG A 60 -3.71 -12.62 -21.63
N ALA A 61 -3.63 -12.96 -20.36
CA ALA A 61 -3.93 -14.30 -19.86
C ALA A 61 -5.43 -14.58 -19.72
N GLY A 62 -6.29 -13.67 -20.13
CA GLY A 62 -7.76 -13.80 -20.09
C GLY A 62 -8.38 -13.48 -18.73
N PHE A 63 -7.62 -12.88 -17.82
CA PHE A 63 -8.12 -12.46 -16.50
C PHE A 63 -8.34 -10.94 -16.45
N ARG A 64 -9.10 -10.49 -15.48
CA ARG A 64 -9.29 -9.06 -15.20
C ARG A 64 -8.39 -8.63 -14.03
N ALA A 65 -7.64 -7.54 -14.21
CA ALA A 65 -6.92 -6.93 -13.11
C ALA A 65 -7.90 -6.38 -12.07
N GLN A 66 -7.75 -6.81 -10.82
CA GLN A 66 -8.69 -6.46 -9.75
C GLN A 66 -8.58 -4.99 -9.34
N VAL A 67 -7.37 -4.42 -9.35
CA VAL A 67 -7.16 -3.01 -9.03
C VAL A 67 -6.87 -2.25 -10.33
N PRO A 68 -7.78 -1.36 -10.76
CA PRO A 68 -7.57 -0.57 -11.96
C PRO A 68 -6.37 0.38 -11.77
N ARG A 69 -5.51 0.45 -12.78
CA ARG A 69 -4.45 1.46 -12.82
C ARG A 69 -5.08 2.84 -13.04
N VAL A 70 -4.64 3.81 -12.25
CA VAL A 70 -4.95 5.23 -12.47
C VAL A 70 -3.70 5.92 -13.00
N PRO A 71 -3.64 6.27 -14.29
CA PRO A 71 -2.45 6.86 -14.90
C PRO A 71 -1.97 8.11 -14.17
N ARG A 72 -0.65 8.30 -14.13
CA ARG A 72 0.03 9.47 -13.54
C ARG A 72 -0.11 9.61 -12.02
N LEU A 73 -0.69 8.64 -11.32
CA LEU A 73 -0.81 8.66 -9.86
C LEU A 73 0.03 7.56 -9.23
N SER A 74 0.78 7.91 -8.19
CA SER A 74 1.54 6.96 -7.38
C SER A 74 0.61 6.04 -6.58
N LEU A 75 1.16 5.03 -5.92
CA LEU A 75 0.42 4.16 -4.98
C LEU A 75 0.33 4.74 -3.55
N VAL A 76 0.80 5.97 -3.35
CA VAL A 76 0.79 6.65 -2.05
C VAL A 76 -0.27 7.74 -2.04
N PHE A 77 -1.01 7.80 -0.96
CA PHE A 77 -1.91 8.91 -0.66
C PHE A 77 -1.23 9.89 0.28
N ARG A 78 -1.54 11.17 0.10
CA ARG A 78 -1.34 12.21 1.10
C ARG A 78 -2.67 12.64 1.68
N SER A 79 -2.67 13.03 2.93
CA SER A 79 -3.85 13.63 3.58
C SER A 79 -3.51 15.05 4.04
N THR A 80 -4.33 16.00 3.66
CA THR A 80 -4.22 17.41 4.03
C THR A 80 -5.59 17.89 4.47
N ALA A 81 -5.71 18.44 5.67
CA ALA A 81 -6.97 18.92 6.23
C ALA A 81 -8.14 17.91 6.12
N GLY A 82 -7.86 16.63 6.32
CA GLY A 82 -8.86 15.55 6.25
C GLY A 82 -9.18 15.06 4.84
N ILE A 83 -8.67 15.71 3.81
CA ILE A 83 -8.83 15.29 2.40
C ILE A 83 -7.70 14.33 2.05
N LYS A 84 -8.07 13.15 1.56
CA LYS A 84 -7.13 12.10 1.12
C LYS A 84 -7.07 12.04 -0.40
N GLU A 85 -5.91 12.28 -0.97
CA GLU A 85 -5.68 12.24 -2.42
C GLU A 85 -4.41 11.48 -2.78
N ARG A 86 -4.38 10.86 -3.95
CA ARG A 86 -3.17 10.16 -4.43
C ARG A 86 -2.15 11.20 -4.88
N VAL A 87 -0.88 10.95 -4.53
CA VAL A 87 0.24 11.80 -4.94
C VAL A 87 0.49 11.60 -6.44
N PRO A 88 0.44 12.66 -7.27
CA PRO A 88 0.81 12.57 -8.68
C PRO A 88 2.27 12.14 -8.86
N LEU A 89 2.58 11.36 -9.90
CA LEU A 89 3.96 10.95 -10.21
C LEU A 89 4.91 12.15 -10.35
N ALA A 90 4.45 13.22 -10.99
CA ALA A 90 5.24 14.44 -11.17
C ALA A 90 5.64 15.12 -9.84
N HIS A 91 4.90 14.89 -8.77
CA HIS A 91 5.13 15.48 -7.45
C HIS A 91 5.62 14.45 -6.42
N ALA A 92 5.89 13.23 -6.84
CA ALA A 92 6.28 12.15 -5.92
C ALA A 92 7.58 12.45 -5.18
N GLY A 93 8.60 12.98 -5.88
CA GLY A 93 9.87 13.37 -5.27
C GLY A 93 9.73 14.52 -4.26
N ASP A 94 8.88 15.50 -4.53
CA ASP A 94 8.61 16.59 -3.60
C ASP A 94 7.87 16.09 -2.36
N ALA A 95 6.85 15.26 -2.56
CA ALA A 95 6.09 14.66 -1.46
C ALA A 95 6.98 13.77 -0.57
N ALA A 96 7.96 13.08 -1.14
CA ALA A 96 8.91 12.24 -0.39
C ALA A 96 9.79 13.05 0.57
N ARG A 97 10.10 14.32 0.23
CA ARG A 97 10.95 15.22 1.05
C ARG A 97 10.19 16.01 2.12
N ARG A 98 8.87 15.93 2.11
CA ARG A 98 8.02 16.70 3.02
C ARG A 98 7.64 15.89 4.25
N ASP A 99 8.19 16.25 5.42
CA ASP A 99 7.92 15.56 6.69
C ASP A 99 6.56 15.90 7.31
N ASP A 100 5.97 17.02 6.91
CA ASP A 100 4.64 17.48 7.37
C ASP A 100 3.47 16.71 6.74
N LEU A 101 3.71 15.95 5.66
CA LEU A 101 2.65 15.22 5.00
C LEU A 101 2.30 13.92 5.73
N VAL A 102 1.01 13.70 5.90
CA VAL A 102 0.46 12.42 6.34
C VAL A 102 0.33 11.51 5.13
N LEU A 103 1.22 10.52 5.05
CA LEU A 103 1.25 9.55 3.97
C LEU A 103 0.52 8.26 4.35
N SER A 104 -0.09 7.60 3.37
CA SER A 104 -0.68 6.26 3.54
C SER A 104 -0.63 5.47 2.23
N PRO A 105 -0.54 4.12 2.28
CA PRO A 105 -0.50 3.29 1.09
C PRO A 105 -1.89 3.11 0.47
N ASN A 106 -1.92 2.82 -0.83
CA ASN A 106 -3.09 2.23 -1.46
C ASN A 106 -3.13 0.71 -1.19
N VAL A 107 -4.15 0.05 -1.70
CA VAL A 107 -4.38 -1.40 -1.51
C VAL A 107 -3.25 -2.29 -2.03
N LEU A 108 -2.55 -1.92 -3.10
CA LEU A 108 -1.42 -2.69 -3.65
C LEU A 108 -0.11 -2.50 -2.87
N LEU A 109 0.07 -1.33 -2.26
CA LEU A 109 1.28 -1.02 -1.50
C LEU A 109 1.16 -1.44 -0.02
N ARG A 110 -0.07 -1.54 0.50
CA ARG A 110 -0.32 -1.87 1.91
C ARG A 110 0.34 -3.19 2.37
N PRO A 111 0.22 -4.33 1.66
CA PRO A 111 0.86 -5.58 2.10
C PRO A 111 2.38 -5.49 2.18
N ILE A 112 3.01 -4.66 1.34
CA ILE A 112 4.45 -4.46 1.33
C ILE A 112 4.87 -3.62 2.54
N VAL A 113 4.11 -2.57 2.87
CA VAL A 113 4.32 -1.78 4.09
C VAL A 113 4.19 -2.66 5.32
N GLU A 114 3.11 -3.44 5.42
CA GLU A 114 2.88 -4.37 6.54
C GLU A 114 4.03 -5.35 6.71
N ARG A 115 4.48 -5.98 5.62
CA ARG A 115 5.63 -6.92 5.65
C ARG A 115 6.94 -6.26 6.09
N ARG A 116 7.13 -4.98 5.80
CA ARG A 116 8.34 -4.24 6.17
C ARG A 116 8.37 -3.85 7.65
N ILE A 117 7.20 -3.64 8.25
CA ILE A 117 7.09 -3.24 9.66
C ILE A 117 6.81 -4.42 10.60
N LEU A 118 6.37 -5.56 10.06
CA LEU A 118 6.06 -6.78 10.81
C LEU A 118 6.84 -7.97 10.24
N PRO A 119 7.34 -8.90 11.08
CA PRO A 119 7.99 -10.13 10.64
C PRO A 119 6.94 -11.13 10.10
N THR A 120 6.33 -10.80 8.96
CA THR A 120 5.24 -11.57 8.36
C THR A 120 5.78 -12.82 7.69
N VAL A 121 5.36 -14.00 8.13
CA VAL A 121 5.70 -15.32 7.55
C VAL A 121 4.58 -15.88 6.67
N ALA A 122 3.34 -15.45 6.90
CA ALA A 122 2.17 -15.83 6.12
C ALA A 122 1.16 -14.69 6.10
N TYR A 123 0.36 -14.64 5.06
CA TYR A 123 -0.73 -13.68 4.90
C TYR A 123 -2.03 -14.45 4.62
N VAL A 124 -3.04 -14.21 5.45
CA VAL A 124 -4.38 -14.76 5.27
C VAL A 124 -5.26 -13.64 4.75
N GLY A 125 -5.66 -13.73 3.50
CA GLY A 125 -6.51 -12.74 2.84
C GLY A 125 -7.84 -13.32 2.40
N GLY A 126 -8.85 -12.45 2.31
CA GLY A 126 -10.12 -12.78 1.67
C GLY A 126 -9.98 -12.97 0.15
N PRO A 127 -11.00 -13.54 -0.55
CA PRO A 127 -10.95 -13.77 -1.99
C PRO A 127 -10.64 -12.51 -2.81
N GLY A 128 -11.17 -11.36 -2.42
CA GLY A 128 -10.92 -10.08 -3.07
C GLY A 128 -9.46 -9.62 -2.91
N GLU A 129 -8.85 -9.90 -1.76
CA GLU A 129 -7.44 -9.59 -1.52
C GLU A 129 -6.54 -10.51 -2.34
N MET A 130 -6.81 -11.81 -2.34
CA MET A 130 -6.06 -12.78 -3.13
C MET A 130 -6.08 -12.44 -4.64
N ALA A 131 -7.18 -11.90 -5.14
CA ALA A 131 -7.32 -11.55 -6.55
C ALA A 131 -6.35 -10.43 -7.01
N TYR A 132 -5.92 -9.51 -6.13
CA TYR A 132 -4.95 -8.47 -6.50
C TYR A 132 -3.51 -8.80 -6.13
N PHE A 133 -3.22 -9.92 -5.46
CA PHE A 133 -1.85 -10.27 -5.08
C PHE A 133 -0.90 -10.44 -6.28
N ALA A 134 -1.41 -10.83 -7.45
CA ALA A 134 -0.63 -10.86 -8.68
C ALA A 134 -0.05 -9.46 -9.04
N GLN A 135 -0.80 -8.39 -8.73
CA GLN A 135 -0.33 -7.00 -8.92
C GLN A 135 0.60 -6.58 -7.78
N VAL A 136 0.35 -7.02 -6.55
CA VAL A 136 1.23 -6.76 -5.38
C VAL A 136 2.65 -7.29 -5.64
N GLY A 137 2.79 -8.47 -6.23
CA GLY A 137 4.09 -9.04 -6.60
C GLY A 137 4.92 -8.09 -7.47
N ALA A 138 4.30 -7.47 -8.50
CA ALA A 138 4.99 -6.52 -9.35
C ALA A 138 5.46 -5.26 -8.60
N VAL A 139 4.69 -4.79 -7.62
CA VAL A 139 5.09 -3.67 -6.75
C VAL A 139 6.27 -4.06 -5.85
N ALA A 140 6.22 -5.27 -5.28
CA ALA A 140 7.31 -5.79 -4.43
C ALA A 140 8.62 -5.91 -5.22
N ASP A 141 8.57 -6.46 -6.42
CA ASP A 141 9.73 -6.60 -7.31
C ASP A 141 10.31 -5.24 -7.69
N ALA A 142 9.47 -4.26 -8.02
CA ALA A 142 9.90 -2.90 -8.37
C ALA A 142 10.57 -2.17 -7.19
N ILE A 143 10.14 -2.44 -5.95
CA ILE A 143 10.76 -1.90 -4.74
C ILE A 143 12.07 -2.66 -4.41
N ALA A 144 12.11 -3.99 -4.61
CA ALA A 144 13.27 -4.81 -4.28
C ALA A 144 14.40 -4.77 -5.31
N ALA A 145 14.12 -4.41 -6.56
CA ALA A 145 15.05 -4.49 -7.69
C ALA A 145 16.37 -3.70 -7.49
N VAL A 146 16.43 -2.78 -6.54
CA VAL A 146 17.62 -1.94 -6.24
C VAL A 146 18.43 -2.46 -5.04
N LEU A 147 17.98 -3.49 -4.34
CA LEU A 147 18.81 -4.16 -3.31
C LEU A 147 19.80 -5.16 -3.91
N LYS A 148 19.81 -5.33 -5.23
CA LYS A 148 20.67 -6.27 -5.99
C LYS A 148 21.66 -5.57 -6.93
N GLY A 149 21.71 -4.23 -6.91
CA GLY A 149 22.65 -3.43 -7.72
C GLY A 149 23.84 -2.93 -6.95
#